data_563fedf9f8f87a4c597d98f437cd7d42
#
_entry.id   563fedf9f8f87a4c597d98f437cd7d42
#
_cell.length_a   1.000
_cell.length_b   1.000
_cell.length_c   1.000
_cell.angle_alpha   90.00
_cell.angle_beta   90.00
_cell.angle_gamma   90.00
#
_symmetry.space_group_name_H-M   'P 1'
#
loop_
_entity.id
_entity.type
_entity.pdbx_description
1 polymer ?
#
loop_
_entity_poly.entity_id
_entity_poly.type
_entity_poly.pdbx_seq_one_letter_code
_entity_poly.pdbx_strand_id
1 'polypeptide(L)'
;MDKMKKMVKKCVWTLIIGVVVCLVLMVTCNQIVTNYAKDKAFSNIDSIKKNRVGVLLGTTPQARLTKVTNYFFIYRIDAAEQLYKAGKIEKILISGDENSLDGINEPECMRDSLVARGVPASAIIMDGKGYRTICSVVNANKVYGLKSFTIISQEFHNERAIYQAEHLGLDVENIQAYNAKMPKSRRAYLTSIREYFARVKMFWDLFTYKESDLSGQAIPQDTIQSFFGWPIIINSSICEQIDAIAAQDPILTYGDSVLSIADVKWRINLMPNTIALMTSVQPDDPNMKEVVKYLNSIYGKPYDGEDEYSIKWSSSPDSNNIFNGHCTLVHLRRVHSEEGGTFLLFN
;
A
#
# COMPACT_ATOMS: atom_id res chain seq x y z
N MET A 1 -41.40 45.75 -18.91
CA MET A 1 -41.80 44.39 -18.64
C MET A 1 -41.15 43.36 -19.62
N ASP A 2 -41.11 43.66 -20.90
CA ASP A 2 -40.67 42.73 -21.97
C ASP A 2 -39.14 42.45 -21.94
N LYS A 3 -38.30 43.51 -21.69
CA LYS A 3 -36.85 43.34 -21.53
C LYS A 3 -36.48 42.42 -20.36
N MET A 4 -37.19 42.53 -19.24
CA MET A 4 -36.97 41.69 -18.06
C MET A 4 -37.33 40.22 -18.30
N LYS A 5 -38.46 39.96 -19.02
CA LYS A 5 -38.84 38.58 -19.41
C LYS A 5 -37.81 37.97 -20.37
N LYS A 6 -37.26 38.73 -21.33
CA LYS A 6 -36.21 38.27 -22.23
C LYS A 6 -34.89 37.96 -21.48
N MET A 7 -34.55 38.78 -20.50
CA MET A 7 -33.36 38.58 -19.66
C MET A 7 -33.51 37.33 -18.80
N VAL A 8 -34.64 37.13 -18.11
CA VAL A 8 -34.92 35.94 -17.32
C VAL A 8 -34.88 34.67 -18.19
N LYS A 9 -35.49 34.70 -19.41
CA LYS A 9 -35.44 33.60 -20.36
C LYS A 9 -34.00 33.25 -20.75
N LYS A 10 -33.14 34.23 -21.02
CA LYS A 10 -31.72 33.99 -21.31
C LYS A 10 -31.01 33.37 -20.13
N CYS A 11 -31.20 33.89 -18.91
CA CYS A 11 -30.61 33.31 -17.69
C CYS A 11 -31.02 31.85 -17.48
N VAL A 12 -32.31 31.53 -17.65
CA VAL A 12 -32.82 30.16 -17.55
C VAL A 12 -32.17 29.24 -18.59
N TRP A 13 -32.08 29.68 -19.86
CA TRP A 13 -31.41 28.88 -20.89
C TRP A 13 -29.92 28.67 -20.61
N THR A 14 -29.22 29.70 -20.15
CA THR A 14 -27.81 29.59 -19.74
C THR A 14 -27.63 28.58 -18.59
N LEU A 15 -28.54 28.61 -17.62
CA LEU A 15 -28.52 27.63 -16.51
C LEU A 15 -28.78 26.19 -17.03
N ILE A 16 -29.77 26.01 -17.90
CA ILE A 16 -30.09 24.69 -18.49
C ILE A 16 -28.87 24.17 -19.27
N ILE A 17 -28.24 24.99 -20.11
CA ILE A 17 -27.05 24.61 -20.86
C ILE A 17 -25.91 24.22 -19.89
N GLY A 18 -25.69 25.00 -18.85
CA GLY A 18 -24.69 24.70 -17.83
C GLY A 18 -24.93 23.33 -17.15
N VAL A 19 -26.18 23.06 -16.77
CA VAL A 19 -26.56 21.77 -16.19
C VAL A 19 -26.33 20.62 -17.18
N VAL A 20 -26.71 20.78 -18.44
CA VAL A 20 -26.52 19.76 -19.48
C VAL A 20 -25.02 19.48 -19.68
N VAL A 21 -24.18 20.52 -19.77
CA VAL A 21 -22.71 20.38 -19.89
C VAL A 21 -22.15 19.62 -18.70
N CYS A 22 -22.55 19.96 -17.47
CA CYS A 22 -22.11 19.24 -16.27
C CYS A 22 -22.51 17.75 -16.31
N LEU A 23 -23.73 17.45 -16.71
CA LEU A 23 -24.21 16.06 -16.85
C LEU A 23 -23.41 15.28 -17.91
N VAL A 24 -23.15 15.89 -19.05
CA VAL A 24 -22.32 15.26 -20.10
C VAL A 24 -20.92 15.00 -19.60
N LEU A 25 -20.29 15.96 -18.93
CA LEU A 25 -18.96 15.78 -18.32
C LEU A 25 -18.96 14.63 -17.31
N MET A 26 -19.94 14.58 -16.42
CA MET A 26 -20.06 13.52 -15.42
C MET A 26 -20.18 12.14 -16.07
N VAL A 27 -21.04 11.99 -17.09
CA VAL A 27 -21.21 10.73 -17.81
C VAL A 27 -19.94 10.36 -18.57
N THR A 28 -19.30 11.32 -19.22
CA THR A 28 -18.06 11.09 -19.97
C THR A 28 -16.92 10.64 -19.04
N CYS A 29 -16.69 11.35 -17.93
CA CYS A 29 -15.69 10.95 -16.92
C CYS A 29 -15.96 9.54 -16.38
N ASN A 30 -17.24 9.25 -16.09
CA ASN A 30 -17.62 7.92 -15.63
C ASN A 30 -17.29 6.84 -16.67
N GLN A 31 -17.66 7.06 -17.93
CA GLN A 31 -17.45 6.11 -19.02
C GLN A 31 -15.97 5.86 -19.30
N ILE A 32 -15.13 6.90 -19.25
CA ILE A 32 -13.68 6.77 -19.42
C ILE A 32 -13.10 5.83 -18.36
N VAL A 33 -13.43 6.07 -17.08
CA VAL A 33 -12.90 5.27 -15.98
C VAL A 33 -13.37 3.83 -16.03
N THR A 34 -14.65 3.61 -16.27
CA THR A 34 -15.24 2.25 -16.36
C THR A 34 -14.64 1.48 -17.54
N ASN A 35 -14.55 2.09 -18.72
CA ASN A 35 -13.97 1.43 -19.89
C ASN A 35 -12.49 1.10 -19.70
N TYR A 36 -11.74 1.98 -19.03
CA TYR A 36 -10.33 1.77 -18.74
C TYR A 36 -10.08 0.58 -17.80
N ALA A 37 -10.93 0.41 -16.81
CA ALA A 37 -10.79 -0.64 -15.80
C ALA A 37 -11.45 -1.98 -16.17
N LYS A 38 -12.19 -2.02 -17.29
CA LYS A 38 -13.02 -3.16 -17.69
C LYS A 38 -12.29 -4.50 -17.69
N ASP A 39 -11.07 -4.52 -18.20
CA ASP A 39 -10.27 -5.75 -18.33
C ASP A 39 -9.25 -5.94 -17.16
N LYS A 40 -9.41 -5.15 -16.10
CA LYS A 40 -8.53 -5.13 -14.92
C LYS A 40 -9.28 -5.32 -13.60
N ALA A 41 -10.60 -5.14 -13.57
CA ALA A 41 -11.45 -5.30 -12.39
C ALA A 41 -12.37 -6.53 -12.57
N PHE A 42 -12.23 -7.51 -11.69
CA PHE A 42 -12.88 -8.81 -11.82
C PHE A 42 -13.76 -9.11 -10.60
N SER A 43 -14.91 -9.74 -10.84
CA SER A 43 -15.80 -10.26 -9.78
C SER A 43 -15.69 -11.77 -9.58
N ASN A 44 -15.00 -12.47 -10.50
CA ASN A 44 -14.68 -13.89 -10.37
C ASN A 44 -13.24 -14.06 -9.89
N ILE A 45 -13.06 -14.82 -8.83
CA ILE A 45 -11.75 -15.08 -8.23
C ILE A 45 -10.80 -15.82 -9.16
N ASP A 46 -11.33 -16.67 -10.04
CA ASP A 46 -10.52 -17.42 -11.00
C ASP A 46 -9.86 -16.52 -12.03
N SER A 47 -10.48 -15.39 -12.35
CA SER A 47 -9.96 -14.37 -13.28
C SER A 47 -8.81 -13.54 -12.68
N ILE A 48 -8.65 -13.57 -11.35
CA ILE A 48 -7.57 -12.87 -10.66
C ILE A 48 -6.25 -13.62 -10.85
N LYS A 49 -5.27 -12.94 -11.42
CA LYS A 49 -3.89 -13.43 -11.44
C LYS A 49 -3.28 -13.30 -10.04
N LYS A 50 -2.38 -14.22 -9.69
CA LYS A 50 -1.70 -14.17 -8.39
C LYS A 50 -0.84 -12.90 -8.32
N ASN A 51 -1.03 -12.12 -7.26
CA ASN A 51 -0.17 -11.02 -6.82
C ASN A 51 0.29 -11.29 -5.39
N ARG A 52 1.48 -10.80 -5.03
CA ARG A 52 1.99 -10.99 -3.68
C ARG A 52 1.14 -10.25 -2.64
N VAL A 53 0.66 -9.04 -2.97
CA VAL A 53 -0.06 -8.18 -2.05
C VAL A 53 -1.43 -7.80 -2.59
N GLY A 54 -2.46 -7.91 -1.74
CA GLY A 54 -3.76 -7.31 -1.93
C GLY A 54 -3.88 -6.00 -1.16
N VAL A 55 -4.21 -4.90 -1.83
CA VAL A 55 -4.45 -3.59 -1.22
C VAL A 55 -5.92 -3.46 -0.91
N LEU A 56 -6.28 -3.64 0.36
CA LEU A 56 -7.65 -3.54 0.87
C LEU A 56 -7.96 -2.09 1.24
N LEU A 57 -8.88 -1.46 0.50
CA LEU A 57 -9.23 -0.07 0.75
C LEU A 57 -10.12 0.07 2.00
N GLY A 58 -9.78 1.02 2.87
CA GLY A 58 -10.40 1.27 4.15
C GLY A 58 -11.86 1.71 4.08
N THR A 59 -12.61 1.37 5.11
CA THR A 59 -13.95 1.86 5.42
C THR A 59 -14.34 1.50 6.85
N THR A 60 -15.23 2.28 7.45
CA THR A 60 -15.67 2.08 8.83
C THR A 60 -16.63 0.88 8.97
N PRO A 61 -16.61 0.15 10.11
CA PRO A 61 -17.50 -0.99 10.36
C PRO A 61 -18.97 -0.60 10.51
N GLN A 62 -19.23 0.64 10.88
CA GLN A 62 -20.56 1.20 11.03
C GLN A 62 -20.75 2.45 10.21
N ALA A 63 -21.97 2.71 9.83
CA ALA A 63 -22.34 3.92 9.14
C ALA A 63 -22.33 5.12 10.10
N ARG A 64 -21.62 6.18 9.72
CA ARG A 64 -21.34 7.35 10.54
C ARG A 64 -22.54 7.91 11.31
N LEU A 65 -23.62 8.26 10.61
CA LEU A 65 -24.76 8.94 11.21
C LEU A 65 -25.73 8.00 11.94
N THR A 66 -25.92 6.79 11.44
CA THR A 66 -26.97 5.88 11.94
C THR A 66 -26.43 4.77 12.83
N LYS A 67 -25.08 4.65 12.93
CA LYS A 67 -24.41 3.55 13.65
C LYS A 67 -24.87 2.14 13.26
N VAL A 68 -25.55 2.00 12.13
CA VAL A 68 -25.96 0.71 11.57
C VAL A 68 -24.76 0.06 10.90
N THR A 69 -24.72 -1.27 10.92
CA THR A 69 -23.69 -2.11 10.26
C THR A 69 -23.44 -1.65 8.83
N ASN A 70 -22.19 -1.45 8.51
CA ASN A 70 -21.75 -1.06 7.18
C ASN A 70 -21.44 -2.31 6.33
N TYR A 71 -22.35 -2.71 5.46
CA TYR A 71 -22.16 -3.86 4.59
C TYR A 71 -21.05 -3.68 3.55
N PHE A 72 -20.62 -2.46 3.25
CA PHE A 72 -19.41 -2.23 2.45
C PHE A 72 -18.16 -2.77 3.17
N PHE A 73 -18.08 -2.57 4.49
CA PHE A 73 -17.03 -3.12 5.32
C PHE A 73 -17.02 -4.65 5.28
N ILE A 74 -18.17 -5.28 5.60
CA ILE A 74 -18.28 -6.73 5.65
C ILE A 74 -17.85 -7.36 4.32
N TYR A 75 -18.37 -6.84 3.20
CA TYR A 75 -18.09 -7.43 1.89
C TYR A 75 -16.64 -7.19 1.41
N ARG A 76 -15.95 -6.13 1.88
CA ARG A 76 -14.52 -5.97 1.64
C ARG A 76 -13.70 -6.97 2.43
N ILE A 77 -14.06 -7.21 3.69
CA ILE A 77 -13.43 -8.25 4.51
C ILE A 77 -13.64 -9.63 3.88
N ASP A 78 -14.88 -9.94 3.45
CA ASP A 78 -15.17 -11.20 2.75
C ASP A 78 -14.31 -11.38 1.50
N ALA A 79 -14.15 -10.33 0.70
CA ALA A 79 -13.37 -10.37 -0.54
C ALA A 79 -11.88 -10.58 -0.27
N ALA A 80 -11.31 -9.89 0.72
CA ALA A 80 -9.92 -10.03 1.10
C ALA A 80 -9.61 -11.43 1.65
N GLU A 81 -10.48 -11.93 2.53
CA GLU A 81 -10.40 -13.29 3.07
C GLU A 81 -10.45 -14.35 1.95
N GLN A 82 -11.38 -14.22 1.00
CA GLN A 82 -11.51 -15.14 -0.13
C GLN A 82 -10.22 -15.17 -0.99
N LEU A 83 -9.67 -14.02 -1.34
CA LEU A 83 -8.42 -13.94 -2.11
C LEU A 83 -7.24 -14.56 -1.37
N TYR A 84 -7.13 -14.30 -0.07
CA TYR A 84 -6.08 -14.86 0.77
C TYR A 84 -6.19 -16.38 0.85
N LYS A 85 -7.37 -16.91 1.18
CA LYS A 85 -7.62 -18.37 1.28
C LYS A 85 -7.46 -19.10 -0.06
N ALA A 86 -7.75 -18.42 -1.18
CA ALA A 86 -7.53 -18.97 -2.51
C ALA A 86 -6.06 -18.90 -2.98
N GLY A 87 -5.14 -18.36 -2.16
CA GLY A 87 -3.73 -18.18 -2.51
C GLY A 87 -3.48 -17.20 -3.66
N LYS A 88 -4.46 -16.33 -3.96
CA LYS A 88 -4.33 -15.28 -4.98
C LYS A 88 -3.49 -14.10 -4.49
N ILE A 89 -3.43 -13.91 -3.17
CA ILE A 89 -2.56 -12.96 -2.47
C ILE A 89 -1.92 -13.65 -1.27
N GLU A 90 -0.74 -13.20 -0.88
CA GLU A 90 0.03 -13.71 0.26
C GLU A 90 -0.03 -12.75 1.45
N LYS A 91 -0.21 -11.45 1.19
CA LYS A 91 -0.32 -10.38 2.16
C LYS A 91 -1.49 -9.47 1.86
N ILE A 92 -1.99 -8.80 2.89
CA ILE A 92 -3.06 -7.80 2.79
C ILE A 92 -2.53 -6.48 3.35
N LEU A 93 -2.36 -5.48 2.49
CA LEU A 93 -2.12 -4.10 2.89
C LEU A 93 -3.48 -3.41 3.08
N ILE A 94 -3.86 -3.14 4.32
CA ILE A 94 -5.08 -2.40 4.64
C ILE A 94 -4.77 -0.91 4.62
N SER A 95 -5.29 -0.20 3.62
CA SER A 95 -5.07 1.25 3.48
C SER A 95 -6.35 2.01 3.76
N GLY A 96 -6.38 2.72 4.88
CA GLY A 96 -7.55 3.46 5.38
C GLY A 96 -7.16 4.64 6.27
N ASP A 97 -8.15 5.29 6.86
CA ASP A 97 -7.96 6.42 7.76
C ASP A 97 -7.84 5.95 9.21
N GLU A 98 -6.66 6.15 9.82
CA GLU A 98 -6.43 5.82 11.24
C GLU A 98 -7.14 6.80 12.19
N ASN A 99 -7.50 7.99 11.70
CA ASN A 99 -8.18 9.05 12.44
C ASN A 99 -9.45 9.50 11.71
N SER A 100 -10.32 8.54 11.34
CA SER A 100 -11.55 8.89 10.64
C SER A 100 -12.40 9.91 11.43
N LEU A 101 -13.28 10.61 10.73
CA LEU A 101 -14.11 11.66 11.33
C LEU A 101 -14.95 11.21 12.55
N ASP A 102 -15.08 9.91 12.79
CA ASP A 102 -15.76 9.31 13.95
C ASP A 102 -14.77 8.82 15.03
N GLY A 103 -13.47 9.12 14.90
CA GLY A 103 -12.42 8.63 15.78
C GLY A 103 -12.17 7.12 15.65
N ILE A 104 -12.58 6.51 14.53
CA ILE A 104 -12.40 5.08 14.27
C ILE A 104 -11.12 4.89 13.47
N ASN A 105 -10.26 3.99 13.93
CA ASN A 105 -9.12 3.50 13.18
C ASN A 105 -9.61 2.40 12.19
N GLU A 106 -9.79 2.78 10.92
CA GLU A 106 -10.31 1.87 9.89
C GLU A 106 -9.40 0.65 9.67
N PRO A 107 -8.07 0.81 9.48
CA PRO A 107 -7.16 -0.33 9.34
C PRO A 107 -7.22 -1.31 10.51
N GLU A 108 -7.28 -0.82 11.73
CA GLU A 108 -7.32 -1.66 12.92
C GLU A 108 -8.62 -2.48 12.98
N CYS A 109 -9.78 -1.86 12.76
CA CYS A 109 -11.06 -2.57 12.71
C CYS A 109 -11.08 -3.64 11.62
N MET A 110 -10.47 -3.37 10.46
CA MET A 110 -10.41 -4.31 9.35
C MET A 110 -9.44 -5.45 9.64
N ARG A 111 -8.26 -5.17 10.23
CA ARG A 111 -7.30 -6.17 10.70
C ARG A 111 -7.98 -7.15 11.68
N ASP A 112 -8.61 -6.61 12.71
CA ASP A 112 -9.24 -7.43 13.75
C ASP A 112 -10.35 -8.34 13.18
N SER A 113 -11.09 -7.82 12.20
CA SER A 113 -12.11 -8.60 11.49
C SER A 113 -11.52 -9.72 10.63
N LEU A 114 -10.37 -9.49 9.96
CA LEU A 114 -9.67 -10.51 9.17
C LEU A 114 -9.03 -11.57 10.07
N VAL A 115 -8.40 -11.15 11.17
CA VAL A 115 -7.81 -12.08 12.16
C VAL A 115 -8.88 -12.96 12.77
N ALA A 116 -10.04 -12.42 13.15
CA ALA A 116 -11.17 -13.19 13.66
C ALA A 116 -11.70 -14.23 12.65
N ARG A 117 -11.41 -14.07 11.34
CA ARG A 117 -11.77 -15.01 10.27
C ARG A 117 -10.64 -15.98 9.88
N GLY A 118 -9.54 -15.95 10.64
CA GLY A 118 -8.42 -16.88 10.47
C GLY A 118 -7.36 -16.42 9.46
N VAL A 119 -7.34 -15.14 9.07
CA VAL A 119 -6.19 -14.57 8.38
C VAL A 119 -5.11 -14.28 9.43
N PRO A 120 -3.89 -14.81 9.30
CA PRO A 120 -2.83 -14.54 10.27
C PRO A 120 -2.50 -13.05 10.36
N ALA A 121 -2.31 -12.53 11.57
CA ALA A 121 -1.90 -11.13 11.77
C ALA A 121 -0.61 -10.80 11.02
N SER A 122 0.29 -11.76 10.90
CA SER A 122 1.53 -11.69 10.13
C SER A 122 1.34 -11.48 8.61
N ALA A 123 0.17 -11.82 8.06
CA ALA A 123 -0.17 -11.57 6.67
C ALA A 123 -0.77 -10.17 6.44
N ILE A 124 -0.92 -9.35 7.49
CA ILE A 124 -1.62 -8.06 7.42
C ILE A 124 -0.63 -6.92 7.68
N ILE A 125 -0.61 -5.96 6.78
CA ILE A 125 0.13 -4.69 6.89
C ILE A 125 -0.90 -3.57 6.98
N MET A 126 -0.67 -2.58 7.84
CA MET A 126 -1.60 -1.46 8.03
C MET A 126 -1.01 -0.16 7.49
N ASP A 127 -1.76 0.54 6.65
CA ASP A 127 -1.52 1.90 6.21
C ASP A 127 -2.62 2.81 6.77
N GLY A 128 -2.32 3.56 7.81
CA GLY A 128 -3.24 4.50 8.46
C GLY A 128 -3.40 5.84 7.73
N LYS A 129 -2.66 6.05 6.64
CA LYS A 129 -2.67 7.30 5.86
C LYS A 129 -3.47 7.21 4.57
N GLY A 130 -4.25 6.15 4.41
CA GLY A 130 -5.08 5.90 3.23
C GLY A 130 -6.44 6.61 3.24
N TYR A 131 -6.56 7.84 3.75
CA TYR A 131 -7.83 8.57 3.87
C TYR A 131 -8.46 9.03 2.54
N ARG A 132 -7.75 8.95 1.44
CA ARG A 132 -8.24 9.14 0.06
C ARG A 132 -7.72 8.03 -0.84
N THR A 133 -8.49 7.66 -1.86
CA THR A 133 -8.07 6.62 -2.82
C THR A 133 -6.72 6.91 -3.46
N ILE A 134 -6.47 8.19 -3.79
CA ILE A 134 -5.16 8.63 -4.33
C ILE A 134 -4.03 8.34 -3.33
N CYS A 135 -4.27 8.57 -2.03
CA CYS A 135 -3.28 8.29 -0.98
C CYS A 135 -3.01 6.78 -0.88
N SER A 136 -4.05 5.95 -0.91
CA SER A 136 -3.91 4.50 -0.85
C SER A 136 -3.06 3.94 -1.99
N VAL A 137 -3.28 4.38 -3.23
CA VAL A 137 -2.49 3.87 -4.38
C VAL A 137 -1.07 4.43 -4.40
N VAL A 138 -0.88 5.68 -3.98
CA VAL A 138 0.45 6.28 -3.86
C VAL A 138 1.25 5.62 -2.74
N ASN A 139 0.64 5.42 -1.57
CA ASN A 139 1.29 4.74 -0.45
C ASN A 139 1.67 3.31 -0.83
N ALA A 140 0.76 2.56 -1.47
CA ALA A 140 1.06 1.21 -1.96
C ALA A 140 2.32 1.17 -2.83
N ASN A 141 2.51 2.15 -3.73
CA ASN A 141 3.68 2.20 -4.60
C ASN A 141 4.89 2.87 -3.92
N LYS A 142 4.74 4.11 -3.42
CA LYS A 142 5.86 4.92 -2.95
C LYS A 142 6.35 4.56 -1.54
N VAL A 143 5.43 4.18 -0.63
CA VAL A 143 5.76 3.82 0.76
C VAL A 143 6.07 2.34 0.89
N TYR A 144 5.20 1.49 0.29
CA TYR A 144 5.31 0.03 0.41
C TYR A 144 6.01 -0.64 -0.77
N GLY A 145 6.53 0.13 -1.74
CA GLY A 145 7.35 -0.37 -2.86
C GLY A 145 6.62 -1.31 -3.82
N LEU A 146 5.28 -1.30 -3.82
CA LEU A 146 4.50 -2.25 -4.61
C LEU A 146 4.39 -1.79 -6.06
N LYS A 147 5.01 -2.52 -6.99
CA LYS A 147 4.83 -2.32 -8.43
C LYS A 147 3.65 -3.11 -8.98
N SER A 148 3.33 -4.23 -8.34
CA SER A 148 2.24 -5.13 -8.75
C SER A 148 1.40 -5.48 -7.53
N PHE A 149 0.08 -5.23 -7.60
CA PHE A 149 -0.83 -5.52 -6.49
C PHE A 149 -2.28 -5.69 -6.97
N THR A 150 -3.10 -6.31 -6.13
CA THR A 150 -4.54 -6.49 -6.36
C THR A 150 -5.33 -5.56 -5.45
N ILE A 151 -6.03 -4.59 -6.00
CA ILE A 151 -6.91 -3.69 -5.24
C ILE A 151 -8.18 -4.44 -4.83
N ILE A 152 -8.62 -4.26 -3.59
CA ILE A 152 -9.79 -4.95 -3.03
C ILE A 152 -10.77 -3.91 -2.50
N SER A 153 -11.87 -3.72 -3.21
CA SER A 153 -12.96 -2.82 -2.83
C SER A 153 -14.21 -3.10 -3.68
N GLN A 154 -15.24 -2.25 -3.58
CA GLN A 154 -16.36 -2.31 -4.51
C GLN A 154 -15.95 -1.84 -5.92
N GLU A 155 -16.61 -2.37 -6.93
CA GLU A 155 -16.33 -2.14 -8.36
C GLU A 155 -16.05 -0.68 -8.69
N PHE A 156 -16.98 0.22 -8.37
CA PHE A 156 -16.85 1.65 -8.66
C PHE A 156 -15.60 2.29 -8.06
N HIS A 157 -15.18 1.81 -6.88
CA HIS A 157 -14.01 2.29 -6.15
C HIS A 157 -12.72 1.68 -6.74
N ASN A 158 -12.76 0.38 -7.11
CA ASN A 158 -11.68 -0.33 -7.78
C ASN A 158 -11.34 0.32 -9.13
N GLU A 159 -12.34 0.59 -9.96
CA GLU A 159 -12.18 1.26 -11.26
C GLU A 159 -11.46 2.60 -11.11
N ARG A 160 -11.88 3.41 -10.14
CA ARG A 160 -11.25 4.71 -9.86
C ARG A 160 -9.82 4.56 -9.34
N ALA A 161 -9.57 3.57 -8.47
CA ALA A 161 -8.25 3.33 -7.90
C ALA A 161 -7.25 2.83 -8.98
N ILE A 162 -7.67 1.93 -9.88
CA ILE A 162 -6.87 1.50 -11.04
C ILE A 162 -6.51 2.70 -11.90
N TYR A 163 -7.52 3.52 -12.26
CA TYR A 163 -7.30 4.69 -13.11
C TYR A 163 -6.28 5.64 -12.50
N GLN A 164 -6.41 5.94 -11.20
CA GLN A 164 -5.45 6.80 -10.48
C GLN A 164 -4.05 6.19 -10.45
N ALA A 165 -3.93 4.91 -10.10
CA ALA A 165 -2.64 4.25 -9.97
C ALA A 165 -1.82 4.32 -11.27
N GLU A 166 -2.47 4.16 -12.43
CA GLU A 166 -1.80 4.13 -13.73
C GLU A 166 -1.65 5.50 -14.41
N HIS A 167 -2.33 6.57 -13.88
CA HIS A 167 -2.25 7.92 -14.46
C HIS A 167 -1.54 8.95 -13.56
N LEU A 168 -1.00 8.54 -12.42
CA LEU A 168 -0.23 9.39 -11.50
C LEU A 168 1.28 9.36 -11.76
N GLY A 169 1.75 8.65 -12.80
CA GLY A 169 3.18 8.48 -13.06
C GLY A 169 3.88 7.59 -12.03
N LEU A 170 3.13 6.72 -11.33
CA LEU A 170 3.69 5.75 -10.41
C LEU A 170 4.40 4.63 -11.17
N ASP A 171 5.45 4.08 -10.58
CA ASP A 171 6.17 2.92 -11.11
C ASP A 171 5.38 1.63 -10.84
N VAL A 172 4.35 1.39 -11.65
CA VAL A 172 3.45 0.25 -11.52
C VAL A 172 3.43 -0.59 -12.80
N GLU A 173 3.45 -1.92 -12.65
CA GLU A 173 3.56 -2.87 -13.77
C GLU A 173 2.29 -3.68 -13.98
N ASN A 174 1.70 -4.21 -12.91
CA ASN A 174 0.56 -5.12 -12.99
C ASN A 174 -0.45 -4.84 -11.88
N ILE A 175 -1.39 -3.96 -12.17
CA ILE A 175 -2.50 -3.63 -11.27
C ILE A 175 -3.78 -4.27 -11.79
N GLN A 176 -4.45 -4.96 -10.90
CA GLN A 176 -5.78 -5.51 -11.11
C GLN A 176 -6.63 -5.26 -9.86
N ALA A 177 -7.93 -5.51 -9.94
CA ALA A 177 -8.80 -5.40 -8.78
C ALA A 177 -9.76 -6.57 -8.65
N TYR A 178 -10.10 -6.90 -7.41
CA TYR A 178 -11.14 -7.84 -7.07
C TYR A 178 -12.34 -7.09 -6.49
N ASN A 179 -13.50 -7.28 -7.13
CA ASN A 179 -14.71 -6.58 -6.79
C ASN A 179 -15.43 -7.23 -5.61
N ALA A 180 -15.39 -6.57 -4.45
CA ALA A 180 -16.23 -6.91 -3.33
C ALA A 180 -17.72 -6.72 -3.68
N LYS A 181 -18.57 -7.57 -3.11
CA LYS A 181 -20.02 -7.52 -3.33
C LYS A 181 -20.60 -6.14 -3.05
N MET A 182 -21.57 -5.73 -3.88
CA MET A 182 -22.28 -4.48 -3.68
C MET A 182 -23.48 -4.67 -2.74
N PRO A 183 -23.63 -3.86 -1.69
CA PRO A 183 -24.80 -3.93 -0.82
C PRO A 183 -26.08 -3.56 -1.56
N LYS A 184 -27.16 -4.32 -1.33
CA LYS A 184 -28.50 -3.99 -1.87
C LYS A 184 -29.21 -3.06 -0.88
N SER A 185 -28.91 -1.76 -0.91
CA SER A 185 -29.51 -0.77 -0.02
C SER A 185 -29.66 0.61 -0.68
N ARG A 186 -30.60 1.42 -0.19
CA ARG A 186 -30.74 2.82 -0.63
C ARG A 186 -29.43 3.60 -0.49
N ARG A 187 -28.66 3.32 0.57
CA ARG A 187 -27.35 3.94 0.80
C ARG A 187 -26.34 3.58 -0.29
N ALA A 188 -26.33 2.32 -0.73
CA ALA A 188 -25.45 1.89 -1.81
C ALA A 188 -25.77 2.63 -3.11
N TYR A 189 -27.06 2.84 -3.41
CA TYR A 189 -27.48 3.63 -4.56
C TYR A 189 -27.01 5.10 -4.46
N LEU A 190 -27.15 5.73 -3.29
CA LEU A 190 -26.64 7.10 -3.08
C LEU A 190 -25.11 7.18 -3.20
N THR A 191 -24.40 6.14 -2.75
CA THR A 191 -22.96 6.04 -2.92
C THR A 191 -22.57 5.96 -4.40
N SER A 192 -23.30 5.21 -5.21
CA SER A 192 -23.09 5.16 -6.66
C SER A 192 -23.29 6.52 -7.33
N ILE A 193 -24.31 7.28 -6.92
CA ILE A 193 -24.52 8.66 -7.43
C ILE A 193 -23.34 9.56 -7.03
N ARG A 194 -22.90 9.49 -5.77
CA ARG A 194 -21.75 10.26 -5.30
C ARG A 194 -20.49 9.95 -6.11
N GLU A 195 -20.35 8.74 -6.61
CA GLU A 195 -19.18 8.32 -7.36
C GLU A 195 -19.04 9.07 -8.71
N TYR A 196 -20.12 9.45 -9.35
CA TYR A 196 -20.05 10.30 -10.54
C TYR A 196 -19.33 11.62 -10.26
N PHE A 197 -19.63 12.24 -9.12
CA PHE A 197 -18.93 13.46 -8.68
C PHE A 197 -17.49 13.19 -8.28
N ALA A 198 -17.25 12.07 -7.60
CA ALA A 198 -15.92 11.66 -7.19
C ALA A 198 -14.98 11.43 -8.38
N ARG A 199 -15.51 10.90 -9.51
CA ARG A 199 -14.74 10.70 -10.74
C ARG A 199 -14.40 12.02 -11.44
N VAL A 200 -15.33 12.98 -11.48
CA VAL A 200 -15.02 14.33 -11.98
C VAL A 200 -13.93 14.98 -11.14
N LYS A 201 -14.08 14.90 -9.81
CA LYS A 201 -13.06 15.41 -8.87
C LYS A 201 -11.71 14.70 -9.06
N MET A 202 -11.71 13.39 -9.32
CA MET A 202 -10.50 12.62 -9.58
C MET A 202 -9.72 13.17 -10.78
N PHE A 203 -10.41 13.50 -11.90
CA PHE A 203 -9.74 14.11 -13.06
C PHE A 203 -9.14 15.47 -12.73
N TRP A 204 -9.84 16.27 -11.92
CA TRP A 204 -9.29 17.51 -11.41
C TRP A 204 -8.06 17.26 -10.52
N ASP A 205 -8.14 16.31 -9.58
CA ASP A 205 -7.04 15.93 -8.71
C ASP A 205 -5.82 15.44 -9.53
N LEU A 206 -6.02 14.62 -10.56
CA LEU A 206 -4.93 14.17 -11.45
C LEU A 206 -4.27 15.31 -12.22
N PHE A 207 -5.06 16.29 -12.69
CA PHE A 207 -4.55 17.45 -13.40
C PHE A 207 -3.80 18.43 -12.50
N THR A 208 -4.25 18.60 -11.25
CA THR A 208 -3.67 19.52 -10.27
C THR A 208 -2.67 18.84 -9.34
N TYR A 209 -2.53 17.50 -9.43
CA TYR A 209 -1.66 16.73 -8.57
C TYR A 209 -0.21 17.19 -8.68
N LYS A 210 0.36 17.50 -7.52
CA LYS A 210 1.80 17.68 -7.34
C LYS A 210 2.25 16.70 -6.29
N GLU A 211 3.39 16.07 -6.51
CA GLU A 211 3.98 15.14 -5.54
C GLU A 211 4.16 15.80 -4.16
N SER A 212 4.44 17.12 -4.13
CA SER A 212 4.45 17.94 -2.92
C SER A 212 3.12 17.97 -2.15
N ASP A 213 1.98 17.79 -2.81
CA ASP A 213 0.66 17.85 -2.16
C ASP A 213 0.35 16.57 -1.37
N LEU A 214 1.05 15.47 -1.69
CA LEU A 214 1.06 14.25 -0.87
C LEU A 214 2.26 14.22 0.08
N SER A 215 3.29 15.00 -0.15
CA SER A 215 4.46 15.13 0.73
C SER A 215 4.14 15.85 2.04
N GLY A 216 2.99 16.55 2.13
CA GLY A 216 2.41 16.95 3.41
C GLY A 216 1.93 15.76 4.26
N GLN A 217 1.81 14.60 3.64
CA GLN A 217 1.75 13.27 4.23
C GLN A 217 3.11 12.64 3.99
N ALA A 218 4.09 13.07 4.77
CA ALA A 218 5.41 12.50 4.74
C ALA A 218 5.25 10.97 4.62
N ILE A 219 5.84 10.38 3.60
CA ILE A 219 6.39 9.02 3.73
C ILE A 219 6.96 9.03 5.13
N PRO A 220 6.45 8.21 6.06
CA PRO A 220 7.03 8.21 7.40
C PRO A 220 8.52 8.13 7.18
N GLN A 221 9.28 9.15 7.60
CA GLN A 221 10.73 9.21 7.43
C GLN A 221 11.39 7.94 7.98
N ASP A 222 10.60 7.16 8.70
CA ASP A 222 10.92 5.94 9.41
C ASP A 222 10.56 4.65 8.65
N THR A 223 10.28 4.70 7.33
CA THR A 223 9.92 3.49 6.58
C THR A 223 11.13 2.94 5.84
N ILE A 224 11.53 1.72 6.18
CA ILE A 224 12.45 0.92 5.39
C ILE A 224 11.63 0.15 4.35
N GLN A 225 11.86 0.42 3.07
CA GLN A 225 11.07 -0.13 1.98
C GLN A 225 11.26 -1.63 1.78
N SER A 226 12.41 -2.17 2.16
CA SER A 226 12.72 -3.57 1.99
C SER A 226 13.60 -4.13 3.11
N PHE A 227 12.99 -4.48 4.22
CA PHE A 227 13.61 -5.28 5.26
C PHE A 227 13.38 -6.76 4.93
N PHE A 228 14.40 -7.45 4.44
CA PHE A 228 14.29 -8.81 3.88
C PHE A 228 13.16 -8.96 2.86
N GLY A 229 13.04 -7.99 1.94
CA GLY A 229 12.01 -8.00 0.91
C GLY A 229 10.65 -7.50 1.36
N TRP A 230 10.49 -7.02 2.60
CA TRP A 230 9.25 -6.51 3.16
C TRP A 230 9.38 -5.06 3.62
N PRO A 231 8.37 -4.21 3.41
CA PRO A 231 8.37 -2.88 3.99
C PRO A 231 8.18 -3.00 5.51
N ILE A 232 8.92 -2.19 6.26
CA ILE A 232 8.82 -2.08 7.72
C ILE A 232 8.85 -0.62 8.13
N ILE A 233 8.01 -0.26 9.11
CA ILE A 233 7.95 1.10 9.66
C ILE A 233 8.66 1.10 11.01
N ILE A 234 9.68 1.94 11.16
CA ILE A 234 10.41 2.08 12.42
C ILE A 234 9.53 2.85 13.41
N ASN A 235 8.85 2.12 14.28
CA ASN A 235 7.99 2.66 15.32
C ASN A 235 7.95 1.72 16.54
N SER A 236 7.08 1.98 17.50
CA SER A 236 6.92 1.17 18.72
C SER A 236 6.51 -0.29 18.46
N SER A 237 5.94 -0.61 17.30
CA SER A 237 5.50 -1.97 16.93
C SER A 237 6.50 -2.72 16.05
N ILE A 238 7.73 -2.23 15.93
CA ILE A 238 8.75 -2.83 15.04
C ILE A 238 9.03 -4.31 15.35
N CYS A 239 9.05 -4.69 16.62
CA CYS A 239 9.26 -6.07 17.04
C CYS A 239 8.17 -7.00 16.50
N GLU A 240 6.90 -6.56 16.53
CA GLU A 240 5.77 -7.30 15.98
C GLU A 240 5.88 -7.43 14.46
N GLN A 241 6.36 -6.39 13.77
CA GLN A 241 6.58 -6.43 12.34
C GLN A 241 7.71 -7.39 11.97
N ILE A 242 8.82 -7.39 12.72
CA ILE A 242 9.94 -8.32 12.51
C ILE A 242 9.51 -9.77 12.80
N ASP A 243 8.77 -10.01 13.87
CA ASP A 243 8.22 -11.33 14.20
C ASP A 243 7.31 -11.82 13.07
N ALA A 244 6.44 -10.95 12.57
CA ALA A 244 5.56 -11.24 11.45
C ALA A 244 6.32 -11.56 10.15
N ILE A 245 7.44 -10.93 9.88
CA ILE A 245 8.32 -11.22 8.74
C ILE A 245 9.02 -12.56 8.95
N ALA A 246 9.60 -12.78 10.12
CA ALA A 246 10.31 -14.03 10.46
C ALA A 246 9.39 -15.26 10.41
N ALA A 247 8.14 -15.11 10.85
CA ALA A 247 7.15 -16.21 10.79
C ALA A 247 6.84 -16.70 9.36
N GLN A 248 7.24 -15.97 8.32
CA GLN A 248 6.94 -16.28 6.93
C GLN A 248 8.15 -16.69 6.11
N ASP A 249 9.33 -16.52 6.64
CA ASP A 249 10.57 -16.88 5.96
C ASP A 249 11.29 -17.96 6.79
N PRO A 250 11.44 -19.20 6.26
CA PRO A 250 12.05 -20.31 7.02
C PRO A 250 13.52 -20.09 7.39
N ILE A 251 14.18 -19.09 6.77
CA ILE A 251 15.58 -18.73 7.06
C ILE A 251 15.67 -17.73 8.21
N LEU A 252 14.56 -17.07 8.52
CA LEU A 252 14.46 -16.10 9.60
C LEU A 252 13.78 -16.72 10.82
N THR A 253 14.35 -16.50 12.00
CA THR A 253 13.65 -16.74 13.26
C THR A 253 13.82 -15.54 14.18
N TYR A 254 12.77 -15.17 14.90
CA TYR A 254 12.79 -14.03 15.83
C TYR A 254 12.25 -14.45 17.18
N GLY A 255 12.95 -14.08 18.25
CA GLY A 255 12.54 -14.31 19.63
C GLY A 255 13.52 -13.64 20.60
N ASP A 256 13.05 -13.22 21.77
CA ASP A 256 13.84 -12.55 22.81
C ASP A 256 14.65 -11.33 22.29
N SER A 257 14.09 -10.58 21.35
CA SER A 257 14.75 -9.43 20.68
C SER A 257 15.99 -9.79 19.88
N VAL A 258 16.13 -11.04 19.48
CA VAL A 258 17.21 -11.57 18.64
C VAL A 258 16.62 -12.10 17.34
N LEU A 259 17.13 -11.61 16.22
CA LEU A 259 16.82 -12.13 14.89
C LEU A 259 17.93 -13.09 14.48
N SER A 260 17.58 -14.33 14.08
CA SER A 260 18.53 -15.25 13.45
C SER A 260 18.29 -15.27 11.95
N ILE A 261 19.38 -15.22 11.19
CA ILE A 261 19.39 -15.29 9.72
C ILE A 261 20.33 -16.43 9.36
N ALA A 262 19.84 -17.51 8.77
CA ALA A 262 20.65 -18.69 8.45
C ALA A 262 21.49 -19.16 9.66
N ASP A 263 20.87 -19.29 10.84
CA ASP A 263 21.48 -19.66 12.12
C ASP A 263 22.47 -18.65 12.73
N VAL A 264 22.77 -17.56 12.07
CA VAL A 264 23.55 -16.44 12.63
C VAL A 264 22.64 -15.52 13.44
N LYS A 265 22.96 -15.33 14.72
CA LYS A 265 22.19 -14.50 15.66
C LYS A 265 22.58 -13.04 15.56
N TRP A 266 21.59 -12.16 15.43
CA TRP A 266 21.74 -10.73 15.30
C TRP A 266 20.96 -9.99 16.39
N ARG A 267 21.60 -9.04 17.05
CA ARG A 267 20.92 -8.08 17.92
C ARG A 267 20.38 -6.94 17.07
N ILE A 268 19.14 -6.54 17.33
CA ILE A 268 18.50 -5.44 16.66
C ILE A 268 18.79 -4.15 17.39
N ASN A 269 19.29 -3.14 16.68
CA ASN A 269 19.46 -1.79 17.16
C ASN A 269 18.72 -0.81 16.24
N LEU A 270 17.83 -0.02 16.82
CA LEU A 270 17.04 0.96 16.09
C LEU A 270 17.74 2.31 16.14
N MET A 271 17.98 2.87 14.97
CA MET A 271 18.49 4.23 14.80
C MET A 271 17.45 5.04 14.01
N PRO A 272 17.52 6.38 14.05
CA PRO A 272 16.66 7.18 13.17
C PRO A 272 16.81 6.73 11.72
N ASN A 273 15.70 6.32 11.10
CA ASN A 273 15.60 5.85 9.70
C ASN A 273 16.47 4.63 9.34
N THR A 274 16.94 3.86 10.33
CA THR A 274 17.85 2.73 10.09
C THR A 274 17.55 1.59 11.05
N ILE A 275 17.48 0.36 10.54
CA ILE A 275 17.58 -0.85 11.36
C ILE A 275 18.99 -1.38 11.23
N ALA A 276 19.71 -1.46 12.35
CA ALA A 276 21.02 -2.06 12.43
C ALA A 276 20.92 -3.43 13.10
N LEU A 277 21.36 -4.47 12.41
CA LEU A 277 21.56 -5.79 12.97
C LEU A 277 23.04 -5.98 13.27
N MET A 278 23.36 -6.43 14.48
CA MET A 278 24.73 -6.60 14.95
C MET A 278 24.97 -8.04 15.38
N THR A 279 26.07 -8.63 14.93
CA THR A 279 26.53 -9.95 15.34
C THR A 279 28.02 -9.93 15.69
N SER A 280 28.46 -10.83 16.57
CA SER A 280 29.89 -11.08 16.83
C SER A 280 30.55 -11.95 15.75
N VAL A 281 29.76 -12.53 14.85
CA VAL A 281 30.28 -13.35 13.76
C VAL A 281 31.00 -12.46 12.74
N GLN A 282 32.18 -12.88 12.30
CA GLN A 282 33.00 -12.13 11.34
C GLN A 282 32.50 -12.33 9.91
N PRO A 283 32.73 -11.38 8.97
CA PRO A 283 32.28 -11.48 7.60
C PRO A 283 32.86 -12.68 6.82
N ASP A 284 34.03 -13.16 7.20
CA ASP A 284 34.73 -14.29 6.60
C ASP A 284 34.30 -15.66 7.17
N ASP A 285 33.44 -15.68 8.18
CA ASP A 285 32.90 -16.91 8.78
C ASP A 285 32.08 -17.70 7.70
N PRO A 286 32.24 -19.03 7.68
CA PRO A 286 31.46 -19.86 6.75
C PRO A 286 29.95 -19.67 6.83
N ASN A 287 29.38 -19.43 8.03
CA ASN A 287 27.96 -19.20 8.23
C ASN A 287 27.51 -17.88 7.61
N MET A 288 28.39 -16.87 7.52
CA MET A 288 28.08 -15.60 6.87
C MET A 288 27.84 -15.75 5.36
N LYS A 289 28.43 -16.78 4.72
CA LYS A 289 28.21 -17.06 3.29
C LYS A 289 26.74 -17.42 3.00
N GLU A 290 26.09 -18.14 3.92
CA GLU A 290 24.65 -18.45 3.76
C GLU A 290 23.79 -17.19 3.98
N VAL A 291 24.18 -16.29 4.89
CA VAL A 291 23.52 -14.97 5.04
C VAL A 291 23.65 -14.15 3.75
N VAL A 292 24.85 -14.06 3.17
CA VAL A 292 25.10 -13.35 1.92
C VAL A 292 24.30 -13.99 0.76
N LYS A 293 24.25 -15.30 0.69
CA LYS A 293 23.48 -16.04 -0.30
C LYS A 293 21.98 -15.76 -0.19
N TYR A 294 21.48 -15.73 1.04
CA TYR A 294 20.10 -15.35 1.33
C TYR A 294 19.81 -13.90 0.90
N LEU A 295 20.66 -12.93 1.25
CA LEU A 295 20.52 -11.54 0.83
C LEU A 295 20.56 -11.40 -0.71
N ASN A 296 21.43 -12.17 -1.39
CA ASN A 296 21.47 -12.22 -2.85
C ASN A 296 20.16 -12.76 -3.47
N SER A 297 19.45 -13.66 -2.79
CA SER A 297 18.16 -14.16 -3.27
C SER A 297 17.05 -13.11 -3.22
N ILE A 298 17.15 -12.14 -2.29
CA ILE A 298 16.18 -11.06 -2.09
C ILE A 298 16.52 -9.84 -2.96
N TYR A 299 17.77 -9.39 -2.89
CA TYR A 299 18.22 -8.09 -3.45
C TYR A 299 19.01 -8.24 -4.77
N GLY A 300 19.23 -9.48 -5.22
CA GLY A 300 20.02 -9.72 -6.42
C GLY A 300 21.53 -9.61 -6.19
N LYS A 301 22.28 -9.39 -7.30
CA LYS A 301 23.73 -9.31 -7.22
C LYS A 301 24.17 -8.04 -6.49
N PRO A 302 25.07 -8.13 -5.49
CA PRO A 302 25.60 -6.95 -4.81
C PRO A 302 26.44 -6.11 -5.78
N TYR A 303 26.54 -4.82 -5.49
CA TYR A 303 27.55 -3.95 -6.12
C TYR A 303 28.75 -3.77 -5.19
N ASP A 304 29.93 -3.51 -5.76
CA ASP A 304 31.19 -3.46 -5.03
C ASP A 304 31.14 -2.40 -3.91
N GLY A 305 31.50 -2.83 -2.72
CA GLY A 305 31.77 -1.94 -1.61
C GLY A 305 33.13 -1.26 -1.73
N GLU A 306 33.33 -0.16 -1.02
CA GLU A 306 34.59 0.60 -1.02
C GLU A 306 35.72 -0.16 -0.31
N ASP A 307 35.40 -1.19 0.49
CA ASP A 307 36.32 -1.99 1.30
C ASP A 307 36.15 -3.49 1.06
N GLU A 308 37.21 -4.26 1.27
CA GLU A 308 37.27 -5.73 1.15
C GLU A 308 36.21 -6.49 1.98
N TYR A 309 35.67 -5.85 3.03
CA TYR A 309 34.66 -6.40 3.95
C TYR A 309 33.33 -5.63 3.92
N SER A 310 33.03 -4.97 2.82
CA SER A 310 31.82 -4.17 2.65
C SER A 310 31.05 -4.64 1.45
N ILE A 311 29.83 -5.19 1.65
CA ILE A 311 28.96 -5.67 0.60
C ILE A 311 27.69 -4.83 0.64
N LYS A 312 27.28 -4.30 -0.51
CA LYS A 312 26.12 -3.41 -0.63
C LYS A 312 25.09 -3.99 -1.61
N TRP A 313 23.83 -3.85 -1.26
CA TRP A 313 22.67 -4.15 -2.11
C TRP A 313 21.72 -2.96 -2.14
N SER A 314 20.87 -2.94 -3.14
CA SER A 314 19.77 -1.98 -3.25
C SER A 314 18.47 -2.70 -3.56
N SER A 315 17.37 -2.27 -2.96
CA SER A 315 16.04 -2.77 -3.31
C SER A 315 15.56 -2.27 -4.69
N SER A 316 16.25 -1.30 -5.29
CA SER A 316 15.98 -0.82 -6.66
C SER A 316 16.96 -1.46 -7.64
N PRO A 317 16.49 -1.97 -8.80
CA PRO A 317 17.35 -2.48 -9.87
C PRO A 317 18.16 -1.36 -10.56
N ASP A 318 17.83 -0.09 -10.33
CA ASP A 318 18.47 1.05 -10.98
C ASP A 318 19.39 1.79 -9.98
N SER A 319 20.70 1.59 -10.13
CA SER A 319 21.72 2.17 -9.23
C SER A 319 21.67 3.72 -9.17
N ASN A 320 21.06 4.37 -10.15
CA ASN A 320 20.91 5.84 -10.20
C ASN A 320 19.78 6.36 -9.28
N ASN A 321 18.87 5.49 -8.81
CA ASN A 321 17.77 5.87 -7.89
C ASN A 321 18.16 5.86 -6.41
N ILE A 322 19.38 5.47 -6.08
CA ILE A 322 19.91 5.42 -4.69
C ILE A 322 19.83 6.81 -4.00
N PHE A 323 19.96 7.88 -4.79
CA PHE A 323 19.99 9.26 -4.27
C PHE A 323 18.60 9.90 -4.05
N ASN A 324 17.52 9.25 -4.48
CA ASN A 324 16.16 9.82 -4.38
C ASN A 324 15.35 9.36 -3.16
N GLY A 325 15.96 8.63 -2.21
CA GLY A 325 15.30 8.22 -0.97
C GLY A 325 14.17 7.20 -1.12
N HIS A 326 14.06 6.54 -2.28
CA HIS A 326 12.98 5.62 -2.61
C HIS A 326 13.38 4.13 -2.64
N CYS A 327 14.55 3.79 -2.13
CA CYS A 327 14.98 2.41 -2.01
C CYS A 327 15.69 2.15 -0.68
N THR A 328 15.60 0.91 -0.20
CA THR A 328 16.38 0.46 0.95
C THR A 328 17.79 0.10 0.48
N LEU A 329 18.79 0.70 1.11
CA LEU A 329 20.18 0.27 0.99
C LEU A 329 20.46 -0.77 2.06
N VAL A 330 20.96 -1.92 1.67
CA VAL A 330 21.40 -2.96 2.57
C VAL A 330 22.91 -3.01 2.55
N HIS A 331 23.52 -2.87 3.69
CA HIS A 331 24.97 -2.79 3.82
C HIS A 331 25.49 -3.75 4.90
N LEU A 332 26.19 -4.79 4.48
CA LEU A 332 26.95 -5.68 5.36
C LEU A 332 28.35 -5.12 5.53
N ARG A 333 28.78 -4.86 6.76
CA ARG A 333 30.08 -4.24 7.06
C ARG A 333 30.72 -4.85 8.29
N ARG A 334 32.04 -4.96 8.26
CA ARG A 334 32.85 -5.35 9.44
C ARG A 334 32.87 -4.23 10.50
N VAL A 335 32.79 -4.61 11.75
CA VAL A 335 32.99 -3.70 12.90
C VAL A 335 34.48 -3.58 13.18
N HIS A 336 34.98 -2.37 13.12
CA HIS A 336 36.34 -2.04 13.57
C HIS A 336 36.33 -1.72 15.08
N SER A 337 36.15 -2.73 15.92
CA SER A 337 36.25 -2.61 17.37
C SER A 337 37.11 -3.76 17.94
N GLU A 338 37.58 -3.65 19.18
CA GLU A 338 38.38 -4.70 19.85
C GLU A 338 37.61 -6.03 19.93
N GLU A 339 36.27 -6.01 20.01
CA GLU A 339 35.45 -7.21 20.07
C GLU A 339 35.13 -7.79 18.68
N GLY A 340 35.37 -7.04 17.60
CA GLY A 340 35.06 -7.43 16.24
C GLY A 340 33.53 -7.62 15.98
N GLY A 341 33.18 -8.14 14.82
CA GLY A 341 31.79 -8.47 14.46
C GLY A 341 31.37 -7.92 13.12
N THR A 342 30.06 -8.04 12.80
CA THR A 342 29.50 -7.59 11.57
C THR A 342 28.22 -6.79 11.82
N PHE A 343 28.03 -5.72 11.08
CA PHE A 343 26.77 -4.98 10.96
C PHE A 343 26.06 -5.34 9.67
N LEU A 344 24.75 -5.44 9.74
CA LEU A 344 23.86 -5.41 8.58
C LEU A 344 22.91 -4.23 8.77
N LEU A 345 23.01 -3.23 7.90
CA LEU A 345 22.26 -1.98 7.99
C LEU A 345 21.18 -1.96 6.91
N PHE A 346 19.98 -1.53 7.28
CA PHE A 346 18.86 -1.24 6.40
C PHE A 346 18.49 0.24 6.55
N ASN A 347 18.69 1.04 5.48
CA ASN A 347 18.46 2.48 5.45
C ASN A 347 17.32 2.84 4.51
#